data_beda8b74f7213c06bf77e5514e8a4b58
#
_entry.id   beda8b74f7213c06bf77e5514e8a4b58
#
_cell.length_a   1.000
_cell.length_b   1.000
_cell.length_c   1.000
_cell.angle_alpha   90.00
_cell.angle_beta   90.00
_cell.angle_gamma   90.00
#
_symmetry.space_group_name_H-M   'P 1'
#
loop_
_entity.id
_entity.type
_entity.pdbx_description
1 polymer ?
#
loop_
_entity_poly.entity_id
_entity_poly.type
_entity_poly.pdbx_seq_one_letter_code
_entity_poly.pdbx_strand_id
1 'polypeptide(L)'
;MPDDALESALRARGLTKVAGVDEAGRGPLAGPVSAAAVILPPGWRCPGLDDSKKLTSVKRERLFEVITMDATVSWSLAYAEPDEIDRINILRATHAAMARAVKGLAAAVDHCLIDGLRVRDFPWPHDGIVKGDGKSLSIAAASIIAKVSRDRVMLDFAREFPEYGFERHMGYGTKMHLEALRLHGPCRLHRRSFQPVAQLALPPDEA
;
A
#
# COMPACT_ATOMS: atom_id res chain seq x y z
N MET A 1 5.19 8.30 17.88
CA MET A 1 6.08 7.44 17.07
C MET A 1 5.68 6.00 17.33
N PRO A 2 5.68 5.15 16.30
CA PRO A 2 5.39 3.72 16.49
C PRO A 2 6.46 3.07 17.38
N ASP A 3 6.05 2.05 18.11
CA ASP A 3 6.92 1.21 18.94
C ASP A 3 6.64 -0.28 18.70
N ASP A 4 7.32 -1.19 19.40
CA ASP A 4 7.15 -2.63 19.26
C ASP A 4 6.28 -3.26 20.37
N ALA A 5 5.47 -2.46 21.04
CA ALA A 5 4.66 -2.95 22.15
C ALA A 5 3.63 -4.02 21.72
N LEU A 6 2.99 -3.82 20.57
CA LEU A 6 2.02 -4.77 20.01
C LEU A 6 2.69 -6.07 19.60
N GLU A 7 3.81 -6.00 18.88
CA GLU A 7 4.61 -7.16 18.49
C GLU A 7 5.16 -7.91 19.70
N SER A 8 5.67 -7.17 20.69
CA SER A 8 6.20 -7.75 21.93
C SER A 8 5.14 -8.44 22.78
N ALA A 9 3.93 -7.88 22.86
CA ALA A 9 2.80 -8.51 23.53
C ALA A 9 2.38 -9.85 22.89
N LEU A 10 2.39 -9.91 21.55
CA LEU A 10 2.11 -11.14 20.80
C LEU A 10 3.24 -12.18 20.98
N ARG A 11 4.50 -11.74 20.93
CA ARG A 11 5.67 -12.63 21.17
C ARG A 11 5.67 -13.23 22.58
N ALA A 12 5.26 -12.46 23.60
CA ALA A 12 5.10 -12.97 24.97
C ALA A 12 4.05 -14.09 25.06
N ARG A 13 3.13 -14.18 24.11
CA ARG A 13 2.12 -15.26 23.99
C ARG A 13 2.61 -16.43 23.12
N GLY A 14 3.88 -16.45 22.69
CA GLY A 14 4.45 -17.49 21.86
C GLY A 14 4.30 -17.27 20.35
N LEU A 15 3.71 -16.17 19.90
CA LEU A 15 3.56 -15.82 18.46
C LEU A 15 4.81 -15.08 18.00
N THR A 16 5.81 -15.79 17.50
CA THR A 16 7.15 -15.22 17.24
C THR A 16 7.28 -14.52 15.89
N LYS A 17 6.49 -14.94 14.89
CA LYS A 17 6.48 -14.40 13.51
C LYS A 17 5.27 -13.48 13.32
N VAL A 18 5.38 -12.27 13.88
CA VAL A 18 4.33 -11.24 13.78
C VAL A 18 4.62 -10.36 12.56
N ALA A 19 3.69 -10.32 11.61
CA ALA A 19 3.78 -9.49 10.42
C ALA A 19 2.94 -8.22 10.55
N GLY A 20 3.54 -7.06 10.34
CA GLY A 20 2.82 -5.81 10.11
C GLY A 20 2.43 -5.70 8.64
N VAL A 21 1.21 -5.26 8.36
CA VAL A 21 0.66 -5.16 6.99
C VAL A 21 0.03 -3.80 6.79
N ASP A 22 0.35 -3.15 5.67
CA ASP A 22 -0.26 -1.87 5.26
C ASP A 22 -0.36 -1.76 3.74
N GLU A 23 -1.16 -0.81 3.25
CA GLU A 23 -1.36 -0.53 1.85
C GLU A 23 -1.14 0.93 1.47
N ALA A 24 -0.90 1.16 0.18
CA ALA A 24 -0.90 2.48 -0.43
C ALA A 24 -1.66 2.48 -1.75
N GLY A 25 -2.33 3.60 -2.05
CA GLY A 25 -2.94 3.79 -3.37
C GLY A 25 -4.41 3.39 -3.48
N ARG A 26 -5.21 3.38 -2.41
CA ARG A 26 -6.66 3.10 -2.50
C ARG A 26 -7.46 4.21 -3.16
N GLY A 27 -7.15 5.47 -2.87
CA GLY A 27 -7.90 6.64 -3.34
C GLY A 27 -7.62 7.17 -4.74
N PRO A 28 -6.46 6.92 -5.38
CA PRO A 28 -6.17 7.38 -6.74
C PRO A 28 -7.15 6.85 -7.79
N LEU A 29 -7.32 7.63 -8.87
CA LEU A 29 -8.10 7.28 -10.07
C LEU A 29 -7.33 6.36 -11.02
N ALA A 30 -6.00 6.30 -10.88
CA ALA A 30 -5.13 5.51 -11.74
C ALA A 30 -4.03 4.80 -10.94
N GLY A 31 -3.54 3.71 -11.53
CA GLY A 31 -2.46 2.88 -10.98
C GLY A 31 -2.93 1.84 -9.96
N PRO A 32 -2.00 0.95 -9.55
CA PRO A 32 -2.32 -0.15 -8.65
C PRO A 32 -2.53 0.30 -7.20
N VAL A 33 -3.12 -0.59 -6.40
CA VAL A 33 -2.92 -0.63 -4.95
C VAL A 33 -1.70 -1.49 -4.68
N SER A 34 -0.78 -1.00 -3.86
CA SER A 34 0.33 -1.77 -3.31
C SER A 34 0.03 -2.15 -1.87
N ALA A 35 0.37 -3.35 -1.47
CA ALA A 35 0.33 -3.81 -0.09
C ALA A 35 1.66 -4.45 0.29
N ALA A 36 2.16 -4.16 1.48
CA ALA A 36 3.39 -4.76 1.98
C ALA A 36 3.15 -5.48 3.31
N ALA A 37 3.96 -6.51 3.55
CA ALA A 37 4.02 -7.23 4.81
C ALA A 37 5.46 -7.25 5.32
N VAL A 38 5.67 -7.02 6.62
CA VAL A 38 7.00 -6.90 7.24
C VAL A 38 7.04 -7.65 8.56
N ILE A 39 8.03 -8.53 8.73
CA ILE A 39 8.37 -9.13 10.02
C ILE A 39 9.69 -8.50 10.49
N LEU A 40 9.66 -7.85 11.65
CA LEU A 40 10.84 -7.27 12.29
C LEU A 40 11.37 -8.20 13.38
N PRO A 41 12.70 -8.36 13.53
CA PRO A 41 13.25 -9.12 14.63
C PRO A 41 13.02 -8.40 15.98
N PRO A 42 13.03 -9.12 17.11
CA PRO A 42 12.91 -8.51 18.43
C PRO A 42 13.98 -7.44 18.64
N GLY A 43 13.57 -6.29 19.19
CA GLY A 43 14.49 -5.18 19.48
C GLY A 43 14.94 -4.37 18.27
N TRP A 44 14.45 -4.66 17.07
CA TRP A 44 14.74 -3.85 15.88
C TRP A 44 14.31 -2.39 16.06
N ARG A 45 15.14 -1.47 15.58
CA ARG A 45 14.88 -0.03 15.70
C ARG A 45 15.28 0.67 14.40
N CYS A 46 14.49 1.66 14.03
CA CYS A 46 14.78 2.54 12.88
C CYS A 46 14.46 3.99 13.27
N PRO A 47 15.45 4.79 13.68
CA PRO A 47 15.23 6.17 14.04
C PRO A 47 14.58 6.99 12.92
N GLY A 48 13.50 7.69 13.26
CA GLY A 48 12.76 8.51 12.31
C GLY A 48 11.65 7.78 11.56
N LEU A 49 11.42 6.48 11.80
CA LEU A 49 10.26 5.78 11.29
C LEU A 49 8.98 6.33 11.94
N ASP A 50 8.01 6.71 11.11
CA ASP A 50 6.68 7.21 11.51
C ASP A 50 5.71 6.93 10.36
N ASP A 51 4.44 7.24 10.56
CA ASP A 51 3.41 7.26 9.51
C ASP A 51 3.95 7.90 8.21
N SER A 52 3.90 7.14 7.12
CA SER A 52 4.48 7.54 5.83
C SER A 52 3.95 8.87 5.29
N LYS A 53 2.73 9.26 5.68
CA LYS A 53 2.09 10.53 5.26
C LYS A 53 2.67 11.76 5.94
N LYS A 54 3.33 11.58 7.11
CA LYS A 54 4.02 12.65 7.85
C LYS A 54 5.44 12.89 7.35
N LEU A 55 5.98 11.99 6.54
CA LEU A 55 7.36 12.02 6.09
C LEU A 55 7.48 12.66 4.70
N THR A 56 8.59 13.33 4.45
CA THR A 56 8.96 13.77 3.10
C THR A 56 9.33 12.58 2.21
N SER A 57 9.24 12.73 0.88
CA SER A 57 9.65 11.68 -0.06
C SER A 57 11.08 11.21 0.17
N VAL A 58 12.02 12.14 0.39
CA VAL A 58 13.44 11.83 0.67
C VAL A 58 13.61 10.99 1.94
N LYS A 59 12.87 11.32 3.01
CA LYS A 59 12.91 10.51 4.24
C LYS A 59 12.32 9.12 4.01
N ARG A 60 11.22 9.00 3.27
CA ARG A 60 10.63 7.70 2.93
C ARG A 60 11.58 6.82 2.13
N GLU A 61 12.25 7.38 1.11
CA GLU A 61 13.24 6.64 0.32
C GLU A 61 14.38 6.11 1.18
N ARG A 62 14.95 6.96 2.06
CA ARG A 62 16.00 6.53 2.98
C ARG A 62 15.53 5.41 3.92
N LEU A 63 14.32 5.52 4.50
CA LEU A 63 13.77 4.49 5.36
C LEU A 63 13.49 3.19 4.59
N PHE A 64 13.01 3.29 3.37
CA PHE A 64 12.82 2.14 2.48
C PHE A 64 14.13 1.37 2.29
N GLU A 65 15.23 2.06 1.98
CA GLU A 65 16.55 1.44 1.85
C GLU A 65 16.99 0.76 3.14
N VAL A 66 16.87 1.45 4.29
CA VAL A 66 17.23 0.87 5.60
C VAL A 66 16.44 -0.40 5.90
N ILE A 67 15.13 -0.42 5.63
CA ILE A 67 14.26 -1.57 5.90
C ILE A 67 14.55 -2.72 4.95
N THR A 68 14.67 -2.43 3.65
CA THR A 68 14.77 -3.47 2.62
C THR A 68 16.17 -4.06 2.46
N MET A 69 17.22 -3.34 2.86
CA MET A 69 18.61 -3.83 2.84
C MET A 69 19.03 -4.54 4.14
N ASP A 70 18.23 -4.47 5.20
CA ASP A 70 18.52 -5.20 6.44
C ASP A 70 18.16 -6.68 6.27
N ALA A 71 19.17 -7.54 6.20
CA ALA A 71 19.02 -8.98 6.02
C ALA A 71 18.26 -9.69 7.16
N THR A 72 18.06 -9.03 8.31
CA THR A 72 17.28 -9.55 9.43
C THR A 72 15.79 -9.25 9.32
N VAL A 73 15.41 -8.35 8.43
CA VAL A 73 14.01 -7.98 8.14
C VAL A 73 13.46 -8.86 7.03
N SER A 74 12.36 -9.55 7.30
CA SER A 74 11.62 -10.26 6.25
C SER A 74 10.50 -9.37 5.74
N TRP A 75 10.47 -9.10 4.45
CA TRP A 75 9.43 -8.28 3.84
C TRP A 75 8.96 -8.82 2.50
N SER A 76 7.78 -8.46 2.12
CA SER A 76 7.18 -8.79 0.83
C SER A 76 6.23 -7.69 0.38
N LEU A 77 6.04 -7.57 -0.93
CA LEU A 77 5.22 -6.58 -1.59
C LEU A 77 4.34 -7.26 -2.63
N ALA A 78 3.10 -6.83 -2.75
CA ALA A 78 2.17 -7.27 -3.78
C ALA A 78 1.31 -6.11 -4.28
N TYR A 79 0.82 -6.23 -5.51
CA TYR A 79 -0.03 -5.24 -6.15
C TYR A 79 -1.41 -5.83 -6.47
N ALA A 80 -2.42 -4.96 -6.47
CA ALA A 80 -3.68 -5.18 -7.17
C ALA A 80 -3.78 -4.17 -8.31
N GLU A 81 -3.80 -4.66 -9.53
CA GLU A 81 -3.83 -3.83 -10.73
C GLU A 81 -5.21 -3.22 -10.98
N PRO A 82 -5.33 -2.15 -11.78
CA PRO A 82 -6.61 -1.50 -12.09
C PRO A 82 -7.72 -2.45 -12.53
N ASP A 83 -7.42 -3.41 -13.39
CA ASP A 83 -8.40 -4.40 -13.87
C ASP A 83 -8.93 -5.30 -12.75
N GLU A 84 -8.07 -5.68 -11.80
CA GLU A 84 -8.49 -6.42 -10.61
C GLU A 84 -9.36 -5.56 -9.70
N ILE A 85 -9.00 -4.28 -9.52
CA ILE A 85 -9.77 -3.32 -8.72
C ILE A 85 -11.17 -3.14 -9.32
N ASP A 86 -11.28 -2.98 -10.63
CA ASP A 86 -12.55 -2.81 -11.33
C ASP A 86 -13.43 -4.06 -11.25
N ARG A 87 -12.81 -5.25 -11.31
CA ARG A 87 -13.52 -6.53 -11.26
C ARG A 87 -14.10 -6.86 -9.88
N ILE A 88 -13.36 -6.63 -8.79
CA ILE A 88 -13.74 -7.11 -7.45
C ILE A 88 -13.92 -5.99 -6.41
N ASN A 89 -13.86 -4.74 -6.80
CA ASN A 89 -13.84 -3.47 -6.06
C ASN A 89 -12.56 -3.23 -5.25
N ILE A 90 -12.36 -1.96 -4.87
CA ILE A 90 -11.15 -1.49 -4.20
C ILE A 90 -10.91 -2.17 -2.84
N LEU A 91 -11.96 -2.44 -2.06
CA LEU A 91 -11.82 -3.07 -0.75
C LEU A 91 -11.30 -4.50 -0.88
N ARG A 92 -11.94 -5.31 -1.71
CA ARG A 92 -11.55 -6.70 -1.95
C ARG A 92 -10.17 -6.81 -2.61
N ALA A 93 -9.88 -5.94 -3.57
CA ALA A 93 -8.58 -5.89 -4.25
C ALA A 93 -7.44 -5.54 -3.25
N THR A 94 -7.69 -4.58 -2.33
CA THR A 94 -6.75 -4.26 -1.26
C THR A 94 -6.50 -5.47 -0.35
N HIS A 95 -7.56 -6.14 0.12
CA HIS A 95 -7.44 -7.32 0.97
C HIS A 95 -6.72 -8.47 0.26
N ALA A 96 -6.96 -8.68 -1.02
CA ALA A 96 -6.25 -9.67 -1.84
C ALA A 96 -4.76 -9.34 -1.98
N ALA A 97 -4.41 -8.07 -2.20
CA ALA A 97 -3.01 -7.62 -2.24
C ALA A 97 -2.32 -7.83 -0.87
N MET A 98 -2.98 -7.49 0.24
CA MET A 98 -2.46 -7.75 1.59
C MET A 98 -2.20 -9.25 1.82
N ALA A 99 -3.15 -10.11 1.45
CA ALA A 99 -2.98 -11.56 1.59
C ALA A 99 -1.81 -12.09 0.72
N ARG A 100 -1.66 -11.57 -0.50
CA ARG A 100 -0.50 -11.90 -1.36
C ARG A 100 0.82 -11.44 -0.75
N ALA A 101 0.86 -10.25 -0.15
CA ALA A 101 2.04 -9.75 0.53
C ALA A 101 2.42 -10.64 1.72
N VAL A 102 1.46 -11.04 2.56
CA VAL A 102 1.74 -11.99 3.66
C VAL A 102 2.22 -13.34 3.14
N LYS A 103 1.57 -13.87 2.09
CA LYS A 103 1.97 -15.15 1.46
C LYS A 103 3.38 -15.12 0.87
N GLY A 104 3.84 -13.95 0.40
CA GLY A 104 5.17 -13.75 -0.18
C GLY A 104 6.31 -13.66 0.83
N LEU A 105 6.02 -13.62 2.13
CA LEU A 105 7.06 -13.66 3.17
C LEU A 105 7.78 -15.01 3.19
N ALA A 106 9.08 -14.98 3.37
CA ALA A 106 9.90 -16.21 3.41
C ALA A 106 9.65 -17.10 4.63
N ALA A 107 9.06 -16.53 5.70
CA ALA A 107 8.76 -17.23 6.95
C ALA A 107 7.26 -17.48 7.10
N ALA A 108 6.87 -18.60 7.71
CA ALA A 108 5.48 -18.81 8.12
C ALA A 108 5.07 -17.76 9.17
N VAL A 109 3.90 -17.15 8.97
CA VAL A 109 3.38 -16.06 9.81
C VAL A 109 2.46 -16.64 10.86
N ASP A 110 2.72 -16.32 12.15
CA ASP A 110 1.87 -16.75 13.27
C ASP A 110 0.66 -15.80 13.44
N HIS A 111 0.87 -14.50 13.23
CA HIS A 111 -0.15 -13.47 13.42
C HIS A 111 0.15 -12.22 12.58
N CYS A 112 -0.89 -11.54 12.09
CA CYS A 112 -0.76 -10.26 11.39
C CYS A 112 -1.33 -9.09 12.22
N LEU A 113 -0.62 -7.97 12.20
CA LEU A 113 -1.12 -6.67 12.61
C LEU A 113 -1.41 -5.87 11.32
N ILE A 114 -2.67 -5.58 11.05
CA ILE A 114 -3.10 -4.93 9.79
C ILE A 114 -3.50 -3.49 10.09
N ASP A 115 -3.01 -2.51 9.30
CA ASP A 115 -3.50 -1.14 9.44
C ASP A 115 -4.99 -1.05 9.14
N GLY A 116 -5.72 -0.32 9.97
CA GLY A 116 -7.16 -0.12 9.83
C GLY A 116 -8.02 -1.12 10.58
N LEU A 117 -9.11 -1.54 9.96
CA LEU A 117 -10.08 -2.47 10.53
C LEU A 117 -9.71 -3.92 10.25
N ARG A 118 -10.30 -4.82 11.05
CA ARG A 118 -10.17 -6.26 10.83
C ARG A 118 -10.66 -6.65 9.42
N VAL A 119 -9.87 -7.45 8.72
CA VAL A 119 -10.18 -7.93 7.37
C VAL A 119 -11.01 -9.21 7.44
N ARG A 120 -12.21 -9.18 6.86
CA ARG A 120 -13.06 -10.37 6.83
C ARG A 120 -12.43 -11.44 5.93
N ASP A 121 -12.51 -12.71 6.38
CA ASP A 121 -12.04 -13.89 5.65
C ASP A 121 -10.53 -13.84 5.29
N PHE A 122 -9.72 -13.14 6.10
CA PHE A 122 -8.27 -13.10 5.92
C PHE A 122 -7.63 -14.44 6.30
N PRO A 123 -6.69 -14.98 5.49
CA PRO A 123 -6.19 -16.35 5.66
C PRO A 123 -5.34 -16.61 6.91
N TRP A 124 -4.92 -15.57 7.62
CA TRP A 124 -4.11 -15.68 8.84
C TRP A 124 -4.82 -15.08 10.05
N PRO A 125 -4.51 -15.57 11.28
CA PRO A 125 -4.89 -14.88 12.50
C PRO A 125 -4.39 -13.44 12.46
N HIS A 126 -5.25 -12.47 12.79
CA HIS A 126 -4.90 -11.06 12.69
C HIS A 126 -5.74 -10.16 13.58
N ASP A 127 -5.16 -9.00 13.89
CA ASP A 127 -5.82 -7.86 14.50
C ASP A 127 -5.79 -6.65 13.55
N GLY A 128 -6.91 -5.95 13.43
CA GLY A 128 -6.98 -4.64 12.79
C GLY A 128 -6.58 -3.55 13.78
N ILE A 129 -5.61 -2.73 13.42
CA ILE A 129 -5.07 -1.67 14.26
C ILE A 129 -5.34 -0.31 13.61
N VAL A 130 -6.39 0.36 14.04
CA VAL A 130 -6.73 1.69 13.50
C VAL A 130 -5.59 2.68 13.74
N LYS A 131 -5.07 3.29 12.66
CA LYS A 131 -3.86 4.12 12.64
C LYS A 131 -2.65 3.33 13.14
N GLY A 132 -2.52 2.11 12.67
CA GLY A 132 -1.48 1.17 13.07
C GLY A 132 -0.09 1.62 12.67
N ASP A 133 0.05 2.31 11.54
CA ASP A 133 1.26 2.96 11.04
C ASP A 133 1.89 3.96 12.04
N GLY A 134 1.08 4.54 12.92
CA GLY A 134 1.53 5.39 14.02
C GLY A 134 1.75 4.67 15.35
N LYS A 135 1.47 3.35 15.46
CA LYS A 135 1.47 2.58 16.71
C LYS A 135 2.41 1.39 16.70
N SER A 136 2.48 0.64 15.60
CA SER A 136 3.26 -0.59 15.42
C SER A 136 4.45 -0.33 14.52
N LEU A 137 5.65 -0.76 14.92
CA LEU A 137 6.86 -0.65 14.08
C LEU A 137 6.75 -1.47 12.79
N SER A 138 6.18 -2.66 12.86
CA SER A 138 6.05 -3.52 11.67
C SER A 138 5.03 -2.97 10.67
N ILE A 139 3.91 -2.38 11.14
CA ILE A 139 2.95 -1.70 10.24
C ILE A 139 3.59 -0.44 9.64
N ALA A 140 4.29 0.37 10.44
CA ALA A 140 4.99 1.55 9.94
C ALA A 140 6.02 1.21 8.86
N ALA A 141 6.80 0.13 9.05
CA ALA A 141 7.72 -0.37 8.05
C ALA A 141 7.00 -0.83 6.77
N ALA A 142 5.89 -1.54 6.90
CA ALA A 142 5.05 -1.94 5.77
C ALA A 142 4.47 -0.73 5.01
N SER A 143 4.02 0.31 5.73
CA SER A 143 3.55 1.58 5.16
C SER A 143 4.61 2.24 4.27
N ILE A 144 5.87 2.29 4.73
CA ILE A 144 6.99 2.84 3.95
C ILE A 144 7.20 2.01 2.68
N ILE A 145 7.27 0.68 2.78
CA ILE A 145 7.50 -0.19 1.61
C ILE A 145 6.35 -0.03 0.61
N ALA A 146 5.11 -0.11 1.05
CA ALA A 146 3.95 0.02 0.17
C ALA A 146 3.94 1.39 -0.53
N LYS A 147 4.18 2.49 0.21
CA LYS A 147 4.13 3.84 -0.34
C LYS A 147 5.25 4.11 -1.34
N VAL A 148 6.50 3.79 -0.98
CA VAL A 148 7.65 4.05 -1.85
C VAL A 148 7.57 3.21 -3.13
N SER A 149 7.26 1.93 -3.00
CA SER A 149 7.14 1.04 -4.16
C SER A 149 6.04 1.50 -5.12
N ARG A 150 4.89 1.93 -4.58
CA ARG A 150 3.82 2.47 -5.43
C ARG A 150 4.24 3.75 -6.14
N ASP A 151 4.86 4.68 -5.42
CA ASP A 151 5.29 5.95 -6.01
C ASP A 151 6.29 5.72 -7.14
N ARG A 152 7.23 4.78 -7.00
CA ARG A 152 8.18 4.38 -8.06
C ARG A 152 7.46 3.84 -9.30
N VAL A 153 6.49 2.94 -9.13
CA VAL A 153 5.66 2.43 -10.24
C VAL A 153 4.90 3.58 -10.93
N MET A 154 4.38 4.55 -10.19
CA MET A 154 3.70 5.70 -10.79
C MET A 154 4.65 6.64 -11.54
N LEU A 155 5.91 6.74 -11.13
CA LEU A 155 6.94 7.48 -11.88
C LEU A 155 7.31 6.77 -13.20
N ASP A 156 7.34 5.44 -13.22
CA ASP A 156 7.55 4.68 -14.46
C ASP A 156 6.36 4.86 -15.40
N PHE A 157 5.14 4.80 -14.90
CA PHE A 157 3.94 5.09 -15.68
C PHE A 157 3.86 6.53 -16.19
N ALA A 158 4.43 7.51 -15.48
CA ALA A 158 4.52 8.88 -15.97
C ALA A 158 5.40 9.00 -17.23
N ARG A 159 6.40 8.13 -17.39
CA ARG A 159 7.22 8.07 -18.59
C ARG A 159 6.49 7.42 -19.77
N GLU A 160 5.65 6.42 -19.48
CA GLU A 160 4.84 5.71 -20.49
C GLU A 160 3.64 6.55 -20.96
N PHE A 161 3.05 7.33 -20.05
CA PHE A 161 1.85 8.15 -20.27
C PHE A 161 2.10 9.61 -19.84
N PRO A 162 3.00 10.34 -20.49
CA PRO A 162 3.41 11.69 -20.07
C PRO A 162 2.27 12.71 -20.08
N GLU A 163 1.23 12.50 -20.89
CA GLU A 163 0.10 13.38 -21.05
C GLU A 163 -0.76 13.53 -19.77
N TYR A 164 -0.67 12.56 -18.81
CA TYR A 164 -1.45 12.62 -17.56
C TYR A 164 -0.69 13.31 -16.41
N GLY A 165 0.64 13.42 -16.45
CA GLY A 165 1.43 14.04 -15.40
C GLY A 165 1.43 13.27 -14.08
N PHE A 166 1.44 11.93 -14.13
CA PHE A 166 1.37 11.06 -12.94
C PHE A 166 2.48 11.32 -11.92
N GLU A 167 3.64 11.82 -12.34
CA GLU A 167 4.75 12.16 -11.45
C GLU A 167 4.43 13.27 -10.45
N ARG A 168 3.40 14.09 -10.72
CA ARG A 168 3.00 15.22 -9.87
C ARG A 168 1.94 14.86 -8.83
N HIS A 169 1.13 13.86 -9.13
CA HIS A 169 -0.04 13.54 -8.30
C HIS A 169 -0.25 12.05 -8.06
N MET A 170 0.65 11.19 -8.51
CA MET A 170 0.62 9.74 -8.26
C MET A 170 -0.75 9.08 -8.56
N GLY A 171 -1.46 9.59 -9.58
CA GLY A 171 -2.78 9.11 -9.99
C GLY A 171 -3.97 9.65 -9.19
N TYR A 172 -3.76 10.52 -8.19
CA TYR A 172 -4.87 11.17 -7.47
C TYR A 172 -5.65 12.14 -8.38
N GLY A 173 -6.95 12.29 -8.11
CA GLY A 173 -7.87 13.14 -8.89
C GLY A 173 -7.68 14.64 -8.66
N THR A 174 -6.48 15.15 -8.91
CA THR A 174 -6.19 16.58 -8.90
C THR A 174 -6.81 17.27 -10.11
N LYS A 175 -6.93 18.60 -10.06
CA LYS A 175 -7.43 19.38 -11.20
C LYS A 175 -6.68 19.06 -12.49
N MET A 176 -5.35 18.97 -12.43
CA MET A 176 -4.51 18.63 -13.58
C MET A 176 -4.83 17.24 -14.13
N HIS A 177 -4.99 16.22 -13.26
CA HIS A 177 -5.34 14.87 -13.69
C HIS A 177 -6.73 14.82 -14.34
N LEU A 178 -7.70 15.53 -13.77
CA LEU A 178 -9.07 15.61 -14.33
C LEU A 178 -9.11 16.33 -15.67
N GLU A 179 -8.29 17.36 -15.87
CA GLU A 179 -8.13 18.04 -17.16
C GLU A 179 -7.50 17.12 -18.21
N ALA A 180 -6.43 16.42 -17.84
CA ALA A 180 -5.80 15.41 -18.72
C ALA A 180 -6.78 14.31 -19.11
N LEU A 181 -7.58 13.79 -18.16
CA LEU A 181 -8.61 12.80 -18.42
C LEU A 181 -9.68 13.29 -19.41
N ARG A 182 -10.10 14.56 -19.32
CA ARG A 182 -11.07 15.14 -20.26
C ARG A 182 -10.50 15.29 -21.66
N LEU A 183 -9.20 15.61 -21.77
CA LEU A 183 -8.54 15.84 -23.04
C LEU A 183 -8.16 14.55 -23.76
N HIS A 184 -7.63 13.57 -23.03
CA HIS A 184 -7.03 12.35 -23.58
C HIS A 184 -7.88 11.09 -23.37
N GLY A 185 -8.96 11.19 -22.57
CA GLY A 185 -9.73 10.02 -22.14
C GLY A 185 -8.97 9.17 -21.12
N PRO A 186 -9.54 8.04 -20.67
CA PRO A 186 -8.88 7.14 -19.74
C PRO A 186 -7.94 6.16 -20.46
N CYS A 187 -6.68 6.05 -20.04
CA CYS A 187 -5.76 4.99 -20.46
C CYS A 187 -5.96 3.70 -19.65
N ARG A 188 -5.18 2.64 -19.94
CA ARG A 188 -5.25 1.33 -19.28
C ARG A 188 -4.99 1.37 -17.76
N LEU A 189 -4.36 2.42 -17.26
CA LEU A 189 -4.06 2.57 -15.83
C LEU A 189 -5.22 3.13 -15.01
N HIS A 190 -6.26 3.68 -15.65
CA HIS A 190 -7.38 4.28 -14.97
C HIS A 190 -8.38 3.24 -14.49
N ARG A 191 -8.85 3.43 -13.26
CA ARG A 191 -9.85 2.57 -12.62
C ARG A 191 -11.23 2.97 -13.11
N ARG A 192 -11.78 2.19 -14.05
CA ARG A 192 -13.04 2.49 -14.73
C ARG A 192 -14.26 2.44 -13.81
N SER A 193 -14.16 1.76 -12.66
CA SER A 193 -15.19 1.75 -11.62
C SER A 193 -15.19 2.99 -10.73
N PHE A 194 -14.18 3.87 -10.83
CA PHE A 194 -14.05 5.07 -10.00
C PHE A 194 -14.66 6.29 -10.68
N GLN A 195 -15.41 7.12 -9.91
CA GLN A 195 -15.81 8.43 -10.40
C GLN A 195 -14.63 9.43 -10.31
N PRO A 196 -14.42 10.28 -11.33
CA PRO A 196 -15.26 10.50 -12.54
C PRO A 196 -14.86 9.65 -13.75
N VAL A 197 -13.90 8.71 -13.62
CA VAL A 197 -13.45 7.89 -14.76
C VAL A 197 -14.60 7.10 -15.38
N ALA A 198 -15.48 6.54 -14.54
CA ALA A 198 -16.66 5.78 -14.98
C ALA A 198 -17.57 6.60 -15.91
N GLN A 199 -17.75 7.90 -15.66
CA GLN A 199 -18.58 8.77 -16.50
C GLN A 199 -17.93 9.07 -17.86
N LEU A 200 -16.60 9.19 -17.89
CA LEU A 200 -15.85 9.46 -19.13
C LEU A 200 -15.68 8.22 -20.02
N ALA A 201 -15.93 7.04 -19.48
CA ALA A 201 -15.86 5.77 -20.22
C ALA A 201 -17.18 5.38 -20.87
N LEU A 202 -18.29 6.10 -20.61
CA LEU A 202 -19.58 5.90 -21.25
C LEU A 202 -19.59 6.54 -22.67
N PRO A 203 -20.25 5.90 -23.65
CA PRO A 203 -20.48 6.55 -24.93
C PRO A 203 -21.28 7.85 -24.74
N PRO A 204 -21.07 8.86 -25.61
CA PRO A 204 -21.69 10.18 -25.46
C PRO A 204 -23.23 10.20 -25.45
N ASP A 205 -23.88 9.12 -25.84
CA ASP A 205 -25.33 9.04 -25.92
C ASP A 205 -26.02 8.42 -24.68
N GLU A 206 -25.23 8.04 -23.64
CA GLU A 206 -25.74 7.45 -22.38
C GLU A 206 -25.44 8.30 -21.13
N ALA A 207 -24.99 9.54 -21.31
CA ALA A 207 -24.62 10.43 -20.21
C ALA A 207 -25.70 11.48 -19.89
#